data_084ad5e179a2639bb76d2755aaa64096
#
_entry.id   084ad5e179a2639bb76d2755aaa64096
#
_cell.length_a   1.000
_cell.length_b   1.000
_cell.length_c   1.000
_cell.angle_alpha   90.00
_cell.angle_beta   90.00
_cell.angle_gamma   90.00
#
_symmetry.space_group_name_H-M   'P 1'
#
loop_
_entity.id
_entity.type
_entity.pdbx_description
1 polymer ?
#
loop_
_entity_poly.entity_id
_entity_poly.type
_entity_poly.pdbx_seq_one_letter_code
_entity_poly.pdbx_strand_id
1 'polypeptide(L)'
;MPRLARRRDGQERITDRREGPLMKRRIKSVRAAEKFGRTRLSYSFFMRDFLHSEIAAIEGMANLPDDPELAIAAGRGLCEHLLEPLQDTFGRLHIRSSYRSPEVNAFGCTNRLSCASNEKNAARHIWDRRNQLGIGATACIVVPWLVDRMERGVTWQAMAWWIHDHLPYSELQFFPKLTAFNIGWHQGPKRTIYSFIPPKGFLTRPGFANHLVDHGSL
;
A
#
# COMPACT_ATOMS: atom_id res chain seq x y z
N MET A 1 -36.49 -45.85 52.92
CA MET A 1 -36.30 -46.12 51.51
C MET A 1 -36.28 -44.78 50.72
N PRO A 2 -35.12 -44.21 50.35
CA PRO A 2 -35.05 -42.99 49.59
C PRO A 2 -35.02 -43.31 48.09
N ARG A 3 -35.77 -42.48 47.32
CA ARG A 3 -35.87 -42.55 45.84
C ARG A 3 -34.62 -41.98 45.18
N LEU A 4 -34.00 -42.75 44.30
CA LEU A 4 -32.91 -42.35 43.41
C LEU A 4 -33.38 -41.32 42.37
N ALA A 5 -32.78 -40.14 42.35
CA ALA A 5 -32.94 -39.13 41.33
C ALA A 5 -32.09 -39.47 40.10
N ARG A 6 -32.71 -39.57 38.93
CA ARG A 6 -32.04 -39.71 37.62
C ARG A 6 -31.39 -38.41 37.21
N ARG A 7 -30.08 -38.40 37.03
CA ARG A 7 -29.34 -37.34 36.35
C ARG A 7 -29.65 -37.44 34.85
N ARG A 8 -30.12 -36.32 34.28
CA ARG A 8 -30.19 -36.13 32.82
C ARG A 8 -28.85 -35.55 32.37
N ASP A 9 -28.09 -36.30 31.59
CA ASP A 9 -26.94 -35.83 30.85
C ASP A 9 -27.44 -34.92 29.73
N GLY A 10 -27.20 -33.60 29.88
CA GLY A 10 -27.39 -32.61 28.85
C GLY A 10 -26.12 -32.56 27.98
N GLN A 11 -26.17 -33.30 26.88
CA GLN A 11 -25.15 -33.19 25.85
C GLN A 11 -25.37 -31.89 25.07
N GLU A 12 -24.63 -30.84 25.41
CA GLU A 12 -24.56 -29.61 24.60
C GLU A 12 -23.97 -29.96 23.23
N ARG A 13 -24.81 -29.89 22.21
CA ARG A 13 -24.37 -29.92 20.82
C ARG A 13 -23.66 -28.59 20.52
N ILE A 14 -22.33 -28.64 20.49
CA ILE A 14 -21.53 -27.58 19.87
C ILE A 14 -21.87 -27.60 18.39
N THR A 15 -22.73 -26.65 17.97
CA THR A 15 -22.97 -26.39 16.55
C THR A 15 -21.73 -25.73 15.98
N ASP A 16 -20.91 -26.50 15.28
CA ASP A 16 -19.86 -26.04 14.40
C ASP A 16 -20.51 -25.11 13.33
N ARG A 17 -20.48 -23.82 13.59
CA ARG A 17 -20.77 -22.83 12.58
C ARG A 17 -19.62 -22.81 11.59
N ARG A 18 -19.71 -23.62 10.56
CA ARG A 18 -18.89 -23.49 9.37
C ARG A 18 -19.10 -22.08 8.83
N GLU A 19 -18.11 -21.20 9.02
CA GLU A 19 -18.06 -19.92 8.34
C GLU A 19 -18.03 -20.22 6.85
N GLY A 20 -19.16 -19.99 6.19
CA GLY A 20 -19.26 -20.00 4.73
C GLY A 20 -18.34 -18.90 4.16
N PRO A 21 -17.93 -18.99 2.89
CA PRO A 21 -17.03 -18.01 2.30
C PRO A 21 -17.60 -16.61 2.49
N LEU A 22 -16.87 -15.72 3.17
CA LEU A 22 -17.24 -14.33 3.38
C LEU A 22 -17.55 -13.72 2.01
N MET A 23 -18.81 -13.46 1.72
CA MET A 23 -19.20 -12.74 0.52
C MET A 23 -18.57 -11.36 0.55
N LYS A 24 -17.60 -11.11 -0.31
CA LYS A 24 -16.93 -9.82 -0.49
C LYS A 24 -17.98 -8.75 -0.71
N ARG A 25 -18.14 -7.83 0.24
CA ARG A 25 -19.13 -6.74 0.16
C ARG A 25 -18.59 -5.65 -0.76
N ARG A 26 -18.91 -5.74 -2.06
CA ARG A 26 -18.62 -4.67 -3.01
C ARG A 26 -19.29 -3.35 -2.59
N ILE A 27 -18.58 -2.25 -2.77
CA ILE A 27 -19.08 -0.89 -2.53
C ILE A 27 -20.00 -0.50 -3.69
N LYS A 28 -21.32 -0.41 -3.44
CA LYS A 28 -22.34 -0.23 -4.51
C LYS A 28 -23.16 1.07 -4.39
N SER A 29 -22.80 1.97 -3.48
CA SER A 29 -23.52 3.23 -3.30
C SER A 29 -22.59 4.35 -2.88
N VAL A 30 -22.98 5.60 -3.16
CA VAL A 30 -22.24 6.80 -2.73
C VAL A 30 -22.02 6.79 -1.21
N ARG A 31 -23.07 6.47 -0.44
CA ARG A 31 -22.97 6.39 1.02
C ARG A 31 -21.95 5.34 1.49
N ALA A 32 -21.91 4.18 0.83
CA ALA A 32 -20.91 3.14 1.13
C ALA A 32 -19.49 3.58 0.75
N ALA A 33 -19.33 4.26 -0.40
CA ALA A 33 -18.05 4.81 -0.83
C ALA A 33 -17.53 5.91 0.12
N GLU A 34 -18.44 6.81 0.56
CA GLU A 34 -18.10 7.79 1.58
C GLU A 34 -17.66 7.16 2.91
N LYS A 35 -18.40 6.16 3.39
CA LYS A 35 -18.04 5.43 4.61
C LYS A 35 -16.67 4.78 4.46
N PHE A 36 -16.40 4.14 3.33
CA PHE A 36 -15.11 3.53 3.02
C PHE A 36 -14.00 4.58 2.97
N GLY A 37 -14.21 5.70 2.28
CA GLY A 37 -13.24 6.79 2.21
C GLY A 37 -12.91 7.43 3.56
N ARG A 38 -13.84 7.39 4.53
CA ARG A 38 -13.61 7.87 5.92
C ARG A 38 -12.89 6.84 6.81
N THR A 39 -12.59 5.65 6.31
CA THR A 39 -11.82 4.67 7.08
C THR A 39 -10.43 5.23 7.35
N ARG A 40 -10.08 5.30 8.63
CA ARG A 40 -8.77 5.75 9.07
C ARG A 40 -7.77 4.62 8.89
N LEU A 41 -6.68 4.88 8.19
CA LEU A 41 -5.59 3.93 7.95
C LEU A 41 -4.49 4.06 9.01
N SER A 42 -4.19 5.29 9.43
CA SER A 42 -3.21 5.61 10.46
C SER A 42 -3.57 6.94 11.15
N TYR A 43 -2.65 7.52 11.91
CA TYR A 43 -2.91 8.79 12.63
C TYR A 43 -3.29 9.93 11.67
N SER A 44 -2.57 10.09 10.55
CA SER A 44 -2.74 11.21 9.61
C SER A 44 -3.54 10.85 8.36
N PHE A 45 -3.61 9.57 7.97
CA PHE A 45 -4.11 9.16 6.67
C PHE A 45 -5.45 8.45 6.73
N PHE A 46 -6.33 8.78 5.74
CA PHE A 46 -7.62 8.14 5.53
C PHE A 46 -7.65 7.47 4.15
N MET A 47 -8.50 6.47 3.98
CA MET A 47 -8.60 5.74 2.72
C MET A 47 -8.85 6.64 1.51
N ARG A 48 -9.63 7.72 1.67
CA ARG A 48 -9.93 8.68 0.59
C ARG A 48 -8.68 9.34 -0.01
N ASP A 49 -7.62 9.50 0.77
CA ASP A 49 -6.39 10.15 0.33
C ASP A 49 -5.69 9.34 -0.78
N PHE A 50 -6.05 8.07 -0.92
CA PHE A 50 -5.43 7.12 -1.83
C PHE A 50 -6.33 6.70 -3.01
N LEU A 51 -7.59 7.17 -3.06
CA LEU A 51 -8.57 6.72 -4.07
C LEU A 51 -8.57 7.57 -5.34
N HIS A 52 -7.85 8.68 -5.37
CA HIS A 52 -7.79 9.51 -6.57
C HIS A 52 -7.00 8.81 -7.69
N SER A 53 -7.55 8.84 -8.91
CA SER A 53 -6.91 8.34 -10.12
C SER A 53 -7.38 9.20 -11.30
N GLU A 54 -6.43 9.81 -12.00
CA GLU A 54 -6.72 10.60 -13.22
C GLU A 54 -7.40 9.75 -14.30
N ILE A 55 -6.98 8.48 -14.44
CA ILE A 55 -7.62 7.55 -15.38
C ILE A 55 -9.09 7.38 -15.02
N ALA A 56 -9.38 7.07 -13.76
CA ALA A 56 -10.76 6.86 -13.32
C ALA A 56 -11.61 8.13 -13.48
N ALA A 57 -11.04 9.30 -13.16
CA ALA A 57 -11.75 10.57 -13.25
C ALA A 57 -12.10 10.96 -14.70
N ILE A 58 -11.18 10.76 -15.64
CA ILE A 58 -11.38 11.10 -17.06
C ILE A 58 -12.31 10.10 -17.74
N GLU A 59 -12.16 8.82 -17.43
CA GLU A 59 -12.92 7.74 -18.08
C GLU A 59 -14.26 7.42 -17.38
N GLY A 60 -14.62 8.17 -16.33
CA GLY A 60 -15.87 7.94 -15.60
C GLY A 60 -15.94 6.59 -14.87
N MET A 61 -14.79 6.04 -14.49
CA MET A 61 -14.69 4.72 -13.86
C MET A 61 -14.70 4.82 -12.33
N ALA A 62 -15.29 3.85 -11.65
CA ALA A 62 -15.19 3.75 -10.20
C ALA A 62 -13.81 3.19 -9.80
N ASN A 63 -13.06 3.96 -8.98
CA ASN A 63 -11.80 3.48 -8.43
C ASN A 63 -11.99 2.95 -6.99
N LEU A 64 -12.76 1.87 -6.87
CA LEU A 64 -13.12 1.26 -5.59
C LEU A 64 -12.70 -0.21 -5.56
N PRO A 65 -12.28 -0.74 -4.39
CA PRO A 65 -11.84 -2.13 -4.27
C PRO A 65 -12.99 -3.14 -4.35
N ASP A 66 -12.69 -4.29 -4.94
CA ASP A 66 -13.55 -5.47 -4.88
C ASP A 66 -13.52 -6.11 -3.48
N ASP A 67 -12.38 -5.99 -2.77
CA ASP A 67 -12.19 -6.44 -1.40
C ASP A 67 -11.75 -5.26 -0.51
N PRO A 68 -12.72 -4.50 0.05
CA PRO A 68 -12.42 -3.33 0.85
C PRO A 68 -11.59 -3.61 2.12
N GLU A 69 -11.79 -4.77 2.74
CA GLU A 69 -11.07 -5.11 3.97
C GLU A 69 -9.60 -5.41 3.67
N LEU A 70 -9.34 -6.11 2.57
CA LEU A 70 -7.97 -6.36 2.14
C LEU A 70 -7.24 -5.06 1.77
N ALA A 71 -7.92 -4.14 1.06
CA ALA A 71 -7.39 -2.83 0.72
C ALA A 71 -7.06 -2.00 1.97
N ILE A 72 -7.94 -2.02 2.99
CA ILE A 72 -7.70 -1.35 4.28
C ILE A 72 -6.48 -1.96 4.99
N ALA A 73 -6.38 -3.28 5.05
CA ALA A 73 -5.25 -3.95 5.71
C ALA A 73 -3.91 -3.60 5.04
N ALA A 74 -3.86 -3.63 3.70
CA ALA A 74 -2.67 -3.23 2.95
C ALA A 74 -2.35 -1.74 3.12
N GLY A 75 -3.37 -0.87 3.06
CA GLY A 75 -3.23 0.58 3.27
C GLY A 75 -2.72 0.94 4.66
N ARG A 76 -3.17 0.24 5.70
CA ARG A 76 -2.64 0.40 7.07
C ARG A 76 -1.15 0.06 7.12
N GLY A 77 -0.75 -1.07 6.56
CA GLY A 77 0.66 -1.44 6.50
C GLY A 77 1.52 -0.37 5.82
N LEU A 78 1.07 0.20 4.70
CA LEU A 78 1.76 1.30 4.04
C LEU A 78 1.83 2.56 4.92
N CYS A 79 0.70 2.99 5.50
CA CYS A 79 0.62 4.23 6.26
C CYS A 79 1.39 4.15 7.57
N GLU A 80 1.14 3.13 8.38
CA GLU A 80 1.72 2.99 9.72
C GLU A 80 3.23 2.74 9.69
N HIS A 81 3.71 1.93 8.74
CA HIS A 81 5.12 1.54 8.71
C HIS A 81 5.99 2.44 7.82
N LEU A 82 5.42 3.17 6.86
CA LEU A 82 6.21 3.97 5.92
C LEU A 82 5.82 5.45 5.91
N LEU A 83 4.55 5.79 5.70
CA LEU A 83 4.16 7.17 5.46
C LEU A 83 4.14 8.01 6.73
N GLU A 84 3.69 7.48 7.87
CA GLU A 84 3.73 8.24 9.15
C GLU A 84 5.18 8.54 9.57
N PRO A 85 6.10 7.56 9.67
CA PRO A 85 7.49 7.86 10.04
C PRO A 85 8.18 8.81 9.06
N LEU A 86 7.88 8.69 7.77
CA LEU A 86 8.42 9.59 6.76
C LEU A 86 7.89 11.02 6.94
N GLN A 87 6.59 11.17 7.22
CA GLN A 87 5.96 12.45 7.47
C GLN A 87 6.42 13.09 8.78
N ASP A 88 6.59 12.31 9.82
CA ASP A 88 7.11 12.78 11.12
C ASP A 88 8.51 13.33 10.98
N THR A 89 9.34 12.76 10.10
CA THR A 89 10.73 13.19 9.91
C THR A 89 10.85 14.36 8.93
N PHE A 90 10.15 14.33 7.80
CA PHE A 90 10.35 15.27 6.68
C PHE A 90 9.19 16.23 6.45
N GLY A 91 8.16 16.17 7.31
CA GLY A 91 6.97 16.99 7.18
C GLY A 91 5.98 16.44 6.15
N ARG A 92 5.02 17.27 5.78
CA ARG A 92 3.88 16.89 4.95
C ARG A 92 4.27 16.18 3.65
N LEU A 93 3.58 15.07 3.36
CA LEU A 93 3.69 14.34 2.12
C LEU A 93 2.54 14.70 1.16
N HIS A 94 2.80 14.69 -0.15
CA HIS A 94 1.77 14.75 -1.17
C HIS A 94 1.58 13.39 -1.83
N ILE A 95 0.38 12.80 -1.67
CA ILE A 95 0.01 11.59 -2.39
C ILE A 95 -0.34 12.01 -3.83
N ARG A 96 0.46 11.59 -4.78
CA ARG A 96 0.27 11.91 -6.20
C ARG A 96 -0.65 10.90 -6.88
N SER A 97 -0.44 9.62 -6.64
CA SER A 97 -1.30 8.53 -7.08
C SER A 97 -1.06 7.31 -6.20
N SER A 98 -2.05 6.43 -6.05
CA SER A 98 -1.87 5.28 -5.18
C SER A 98 -2.71 4.09 -5.61
N TYR A 99 -3.82 3.82 -4.91
CA TYR A 99 -4.70 2.71 -5.19
C TYR A 99 -5.29 2.80 -6.61
N ARG A 100 -5.33 1.68 -7.30
CA ARG A 100 -6.09 1.48 -8.54
C ARG A 100 -6.91 0.22 -8.42
N SER A 101 -8.19 0.31 -8.76
CA SER A 101 -9.01 -0.89 -8.92
C SER A 101 -8.46 -1.75 -10.06
N PRO A 102 -8.69 -3.07 -10.02
CA PRO A 102 -8.27 -3.95 -11.12
C PRO A 102 -8.77 -3.49 -12.48
N GLU A 103 -9.97 -2.92 -12.53
CA GLU A 103 -10.60 -2.42 -13.76
C GLU A 103 -9.88 -1.17 -14.29
N VAL A 104 -9.65 -0.17 -13.43
CA VAL A 104 -8.90 1.05 -13.78
C VAL A 104 -7.46 0.70 -14.20
N ASN A 105 -6.82 -0.23 -13.51
CA ASN A 105 -5.47 -0.62 -13.85
C ASN A 105 -5.39 -1.38 -15.18
N ALA A 106 -6.36 -2.26 -15.46
CA ALA A 106 -6.44 -2.98 -16.73
C ALA A 106 -6.65 -2.02 -17.90
N PHE A 107 -7.56 -1.05 -17.76
CA PHE A 107 -7.76 0.02 -18.75
C PHE A 107 -6.47 0.79 -19.00
N GLY A 108 -5.80 1.25 -17.94
CA GLY A 108 -4.53 1.97 -18.05
C GLY A 108 -3.41 1.16 -18.72
N CYS A 109 -3.33 -0.15 -18.44
CA CYS A 109 -2.36 -1.04 -19.06
C CYS A 109 -2.64 -1.22 -20.57
N THR A 110 -3.89 -1.47 -20.96
CA THR A 110 -4.31 -1.64 -22.35
C THR A 110 -4.05 -0.36 -23.18
N ASN A 111 -4.30 0.80 -22.59
CA ASN A 111 -4.13 2.10 -23.26
C ASN A 111 -2.73 2.71 -23.06
N ARG A 112 -1.75 1.94 -22.57
CA ARG A 112 -0.34 2.37 -22.38
C ARG A 112 -0.18 3.62 -21.50
N LEU A 113 -1.04 3.78 -20.50
CA LEU A 113 -1.02 4.91 -19.55
C LEU A 113 -0.06 4.66 -18.37
N SER A 114 1.13 4.13 -18.65
CA SER A 114 2.17 3.85 -17.65
C SER A 114 1.73 2.91 -16.53
N CYS A 115 0.82 1.99 -16.81
CA CYS A 115 0.39 0.94 -15.90
C CYS A 115 1.03 -0.41 -16.28
N ALA A 116 1.46 -1.16 -15.27
CA ALA A 116 1.79 -2.57 -15.46
C ALA A 116 0.51 -3.43 -15.48
N SER A 117 0.61 -4.70 -15.88
CA SER A 117 -0.53 -5.61 -15.86
C SER A 117 -1.07 -5.81 -14.42
N ASN A 118 -2.31 -6.30 -14.30
CA ASN A 118 -2.93 -6.55 -13.00
C ASN A 118 -2.11 -7.52 -12.14
N GLU A 119 -1.53 -8.55 -12.75
CA GLU A 119 -0.70 -9.55 -12.06
C GLU A 119 0.56 -8.90 -11.45
N LYS A 120 1.20 -7.99 -12.21
CA LYS A 120 2.40 -7.26 -11.74
C LYS A 120 2.06 -6.19 -10.72
N ASN A 121 0.83 -5.67 -10.72
CA ASN A 121 0.37 -4.65 -9.78
C ASN A 121 -0.40 -5.22 -8.57
N ALA A 122 -0.68 -6.53 -8.53
CA ALA A 122 -1.23 -7.18 -7.35
C ALA A 122 -0.32 -6.97 -6.13
N ALA A 123 -0.90 -6.59 -4.99
CA ALA A 123 -0.19 -6.21 -3.77
C ALA A 123 0.83 -5.05 -3.96
N ARG A 124 0.59 -4.19 -4.98
CA ARG A 124 1.32 -2.93 -5.24
C ARG A 124 0.32 -1.79 -5.36
N HIS A 125 -0.08 -1.37 -6.57
CA HIS A 125 -1.15 -0.38 -6.77
C HIS A 125 -2.56 -0.98 -6.67
N ILE A 126 -2.71 -2.30 -6.85
CA ILE A 126 -3.95 -3.02 -6.61
C ILE A 126 -3.90 -3.63 -5.21
N TRP A 127 -4.33 -2.86 -4.21
CA TRP A 127 -4.18 -3.21 -2.79
C TRP A 127 -5.10 -4.36 -2.35
N ASP A 128 -6.19 -4.56 -3.06
CA ASP A 128 -7.21 -5.59 -2.81
C ASP A 128 -6.93 -6.91 -3.57
N ARG A 129 -5.69 -7.14 -3.96
CA ARG A 129 -5.20 -8.39 -4.53
C ARG A 129 -3.92 -8.84 -3.83
N ARG A 130 -3.89 -10.10 -3.46
CA ARG A 130 -2.67 -10.75 -2.96
C ARG A 130 -1.77 -11.16 -4.12
N ASN A 131 -0.48 -11.23 -3.87
CA ASN A 131 0.45 -11.98 -4.69
C ASN A 131 0.98 -13.20 -3.90
N GLN A 132 1.98 -13.89 -4.43
CA GLN A 132 2.55 -15.09 -3.81
C GLN A 132 3.19 -14.82 -2.42
N LEU A 133 3.61 -13.58 -2.15
CA LEU A 133 4.28 -13.19 -0.90
C LEU A 133 3.32 -12.52 0.10
N GLY A 134 2.05 -12.33 -0.23
CA GLY A 134 1.06 -11.76 0.68
C GLY A 134 0.36 -10.51 0.16
N ILE A 135 0.02 -9.60 1.08
CA ILE A 135 -0.59 -8.31 0.78
C ILE A 135 0.45 -7.20 0.76
N GLY A 136 0.15 -6.14 0.03
CA GLY A 136 0.99 -4.95 -0.03
C GLY A 136 0.25 -3.75 -0.62
N ALA A 137 0.81 -2.58 -0.43
CA ALA A 137 0.31 -1.32 -0.94
C ALA A 137 1.46 -0.42 -1.39
N THR A 138 1.24 0.36 -2.44
CA THR A 138 2.19 1.32 -2.99
C THR A 138 1.50 2.67 -3.20
N ALA A 139 2.18 3.75 -2.82
CA ALA A 139 1.81 5.11 -3.18
C ALA A 139 2.95 5.78 -3.95
N CYS A 140 2.61 6.59 -4.95
CA CYS A 140 3.51 7.56 -5.55
C CYS A 140 3.38 8.86 -4.77
N ILE A 141 4.47 9.31 -4.18
CA ILE A 141 4.50 10.50 -3.32
C ILE A 141 5.51 11.53 -3.79
N VAL A 142 5.28 12.77 -3.36
CA VAL A 142 6.26 13.87 -3.40
C VAL A 142 6.50 14.32 -1.97
N VAL A 143 7.76 14.49 -1.61
CA VAL A 143 8.21 15.04 -0.32
C VAL A 143 8.72 16.46 -0.58
N PRO A 144 7.96 17.52 -0.24
CA PRO A 144 8.35 18.91 -0.51
C PRO A 144 9.71 19.27 0.08
N TRP A 145 9.99 18.75 1.29
CA TRP A 145 11.30 18.91 1.92
C TRP A 145 12.46 18.46 1.01
N LEU A 146 12.30 17.33 0.30
CA LEU A 146 13.33 16.84 -0.63
C LEU A 146 13.44 17.75 -1.84
N VAL A 147 12.31 18.20 -2.42
CA VAL A 147 12.31 19.11 -3.58
C VAL A 147 13.09 20.38 -3.25
N ASP A 148 12.79 21.02 -2.11
CA ASP A 148 13.45 22.25 -1.67
C ASP A 148 14.94 22.04 -1.37
N ARG A 149 15.32 20.86 -0.86
CA ARG A 149 16.71 20.54 -0.52
C ARG A 149 17.54 20.16 -1.73
N MET A 150 16.95 19.60 -2.76
CA MET A 150 17.65 19.32 -4.02
C MET A 150 18.18 20.59 -4.68
N GLU A 151 17.46 21.71 -4.59
CA GLU A 151 17.94 23.02 -5.02
C GLU A 151 19.18 23.49 -4.26
N ARG A 152 19.42 22.93 -3.07
CA ARG A 152 20.59 23.20 -2.21
C ARG A 152 21.65 22.11 -2.27
N GLY A 153 21.56 21.19 -3.23
CA GLY A 153 22.58 20.15 -3.46
C GLY A 153 22.36 18.83 -2.76
N VAL A 154 21.28 18.65 -1.96
CA VAL A 154 20.89 17.34 -1.44
C VAL A 154 20.41 16.46 -2.59
N THR A 155 20.84 15.21 -2.65
CA THR A 155 20.49 14.31 -3.73
C THR A 155 19.28 13.44 -3.37
N TRP A 156 18.57 12.92 -4.37
CA TRP A 156 17.48 11.97 -4.14
C TRP A 156 17.98 10.67 -3.47
N GLN A 157 19.26 10.33 -3.70
CA GLN A 157 19.87 9.15 -3.08
C GLN A 157 19.92 9.28 -1.54
N ALA A 158 20.13 10.49 -1.02
CA ALA A 158 20.11 10.71 0.42
C ALA A 158 18.76 10.29 1.05
N MET A 159 17.63 10.70 0.44
CA MET A 159 16.31 10.24 0.86
C MET A 159 16.14 8.72 0.70
N ALA A 160 16.65 8.16 -0.42
CA ALA A 160 16.55 6.73 -0.68
C ALA A 160 17.30 5.90 0.37
N TRP A 161 18.50 6.35 0.77
CA TRP A 161 19.31 5.69 1.80
C TRP A 161 18.70 5.86 3.19
N TRP A 162 18.20 7.06 3.51
CA TRP A 162 17.50 7.25 4.77
C TRP A 162 16.29 6.29 4.92
N ILE A 163 15.47 6.16 3.87
CA ILE A 163 14.36 5.18 3.87
C ILE A 163 14.89 3.75 3.99
N HIS A 164 16.01 3.45 3.33
CA HIS A 164 16.60 2.11 3.38
C HIS A 164 17.05 1.73 4.79
N ASP A 165 17.66 2.66 5.50
CA ASP A 165 18.22 2.39 6.81
C ASP A 165 17.15 2.40 7.93
N HIS A 166 16.08 3.17 7.78
CA HIS A 166 15.11 3.42 8.86
C HIS A 166 13.73 2.77 8.68
N LEU A 167 13.31 2.45 7.43
CA LEU A 167 11.95 1.99 7.18
C LEU A 167 11.89 0.59 6.57
N PRO A 168 10.87 -0.23 6.93
CA PRO A 168 10.68 -1.59 6.41
C PRO A 168 9.99 -1.59 5.03
N TYR A 169 10.49 -0.79 4.09
CA TYR A 169 9.93 -0.70 2.74
C TYR A 169 10.17 -2.01 1.94
N SER A 170 9.30 -2.25 0.96
CA SER A 170 9.50 -3.33 -0.02
C SER A 170 10.20 -2.85 -1.28
N GLU A 171 9.63 -1.85 -1.95
CA GLU A 171 10.17 -1.30 -3.19
C GLU A 171 10.12 0.22 -3.17
N LEU A 172 11.20 0.86 -3.66
CA LEU A 172 11.24 2.28 -3.99
C LEU A 172 11.54 2.45 -5.49
N GLN A 173 10.86 3.40 -6.14
CA GLN A 173 11.11 3.75 -7.55
C GLN A 173 11.07 5.26 -7.71
N PHE A 174 12.23 5.88 -7.95
CA PHE A 174 12.38 7.34 -8.10
C PHE A 174 12.17 7.79 -9.54
N PHE A 175 11.45 8.92 -9.71
CA PHE A 175 11.12 9.52 -11.01
C PHE A 175 11.70 10.93 -11.14
N PRO A 176 12.04 11.39 -12.39
CA PRO A 176 12.68 12.70 -12.57
C PRO A 176 11.82 13.91 -12.19
N LYS A 177 10.49 13.83 -12.39
CA LYS A 177 9.60 14.97 -12.12
C LYS A 177 9.35 15.11 -10.63
N LEU A 178 9.69 16.27 -10.05
CA LEU A 178 9.52 16.61 -8.64
C LEU A 178 10.19 15.61 -7.68
N THR A 179 11.12 14.82 -8.18
CA THR A 179 11.72 13.69 -7.44
C THR A 179 10.66 12.79 -6.78
N ALA A 180 9.48 12.71 -7.42
CA ALA A 180 8.42 11.82 -6.97
C ALA A 180 8.91 10.37 -6.95
N PHE A 181 8.42 9.59 -6.00
CA PHE A 181 8.78 8.17 -5.96
C PHE A 181 7.62 7.29 -5.49
N ASN A 182 7.60 6.09 -6.03
CA ASN A 182 6.79 5.03 -5.47
C ASN A 182 7.45 4.53 -4.19
N ILE A 183 6.67 4.44 -3.12
CA ILE A 183 7.03 3.79 -1.87
C ILE A 183 6.04 2.67 -1.60
N GLY A 184 6.54 1.44 -1.46
CA GLY A 184 5.73 0.25 -1.29
C GLY A 184 6.04 -0.50 -0.01
N TRP A 185 4.98 -0.82 0.73
CA TRP A 185 4.98 -1.76 1.84
C TRP A 185 4.48 -3.14 1.37
N HIS A 186 5.02 -4.22 1.92
CA HIS A 186 4.59 -5.57 1.62
C HIS A 186 4.90 -6.53 2.78
N GLN A 187 4.04 -7.55 3.01
CA GLN A 187 4.28 -8.59 4.03
C GLN A 187 5.59 -9.36 3.82
N GLY A 188 5.95 -9.64 2.56
CA GLY A 188 7.25 -10.19 2.15
C GLY A 188 8.05 -9.13 1.39
N PRO A 189 8.82 -8.26 2.08
CA PRO A 189 9.48 -7.12 1.45
C PRO A 189 10.66 -7.57 0.56
N LYS A 190 10.79 -6.95 -0.62
CA LYS A 190 11.89 -7.21 -1.57
C LYS A 190 13.13 -6.39 -1.29
N ARG A 191 13.01 -5.28 -0.57
CA ARG A 191 14.11 -4.38 -0.22
C ARG A 191 14.89 -3.88 -1.44
N THR A 192 14.20 -3.38 -2.47
CA THR A 192 14.82 -2.90 -3.72
C THR A 192 14.58 -1.41 -3.94
N ILE A 193 15.61 -0.71 -4.41
CA ILE A 193 15.54 0.70 -4.83
C ILE A 193 15.96 0.80 -6.28
N TYR A 194 15.05 1.30 -7.13
CA TYR A 194 15.29 1.56 -8.54
C TYR A 194 15.12 3.03 -8.87
N SER A 195 15.89 3.55 -9.80
CA SER A 195 15.76 4.93 -10.29
C SER A 195 15.52 5.02 -11.78
N PHE A 196 14.56 5.86 -12.16
CA PHE A 196 14.38 6.35 -13.52
C PHE A 196 15.11 7.70 -13.73
N ILE A 197 15.65 8.30 -12.66
CA ILE A 197 16.55 9.46 -12.73
C ILE A 197 17.91 8.95 -13.26
N PRO A 198 18.53 9.61 -14.25
CA PRO A 198 19.83 9.20 -14.76
C PRO A 198 20.96 9.28 -13.70
N PRO A 199 21.88 8.31 -13.66
CA PRO A 199 21.88 7.06 -14.43
C PRO A 199 20.77 6.10 -13.94
N LYS A 200 19.97 5.57 -14.89
CA LYS A 200 18.87 4.66 -14.56
C LYS A 200 19.40 3.30 -14.10
N GLY A 201 18.75 2.72 -13.11
CA GLY A 201 19.12 1.40 -12.62
C GLY A 201 18.79 1.17 -11.16
N PHE A 202 19.24 0.03 -10.63
CA PHE A 202 19.14 -0.27 -9.22
C PHE A 202 20.19 0.53 -8.43
N LEU A 203 19.74 1.28 -7.43
CA LEU A 203 20.62 1.85 -6.43
C LEU A 203 21.08 0.76 -5.48
N THR A 204 20.15 -0.08 -5.01
CA THR A 204 20.45 -1.27 -4.22
C THR A 204 19.36 -2.35 -4.36
N ARG A 205 19.76 -3.58 -4.09
CA ARG A 205 18.87 -4.76 -3.96
C ARG A 205 19.62 -5.86 -3.20
N PRO A 206 18.93 -6.90 -2.68
CA PRO A 206 19.59 -8.05 -2.08
C PRO A 206 20.69 -8.60 -2.99
N GLY A 207 21.88 -8.83 -2.40
CA GLY A 207 23.08 -9.27 -3.12
C GLY A 207 24.02 -8.14 -3.60
N PHE A 208 23.62 -6.88 -3.49
CA PHE A 208 24.55 -5.75 -3.72
C PHE A 208 25.42 -5.51 -2.46
N ALA A 209 26.69 -5.16 -2.66
CA ALA A 209 27.62 -4.87 -1.56
C ALA A 209 27.14 -3.74 -0.63
N ASN A 210 26.41 -2.75 -1.19
CA ASN A 210 25.85 -1.62 -0.45
C ASN A 210 24.50 -1.90 0.19
N HIS A 211 24.00 -3.17 0.18
CA HIS A 211 22.65 -3.47 0.65
C HIS A 211 22.52 -3.62 2.17
N LEU A 212 23.59 -4.03 2.84
CA LEU A 212 23.61 -4.35 4.27
C LEU A 212 24.49 -3.41 5.10
N VAL A 213 24.92 -2.30 4.51
CA VAL A 213 25.73 -1.29 5.21
C VAL A 213 24.85 -0.13 5.66
N ASP A 214 25.23 0.53 6.73
CA ASP A 214 24.64 1.80 7.18
C ASP A 214 25.16 2.94 6.27
N HIS A 215 24.25 3.76 5.73
CA HIS A 215 24.60 4.84 4.80
C HIS A 215 24.73 6.20 5.49
N GLY A 216 24.59 6.22 6.82
CA GLY A 216 24.60 7.45 7.60
C GLY A 216 23.28 8.22 7.48
N SER A 217 23.09 9.16 8.42
CA SER A 217 21.91 10.04 8.43
C SER A 217 22.07 11.19 7.43
N LEU A 218 20.92 11.68 6.92
CA LEU A 218 20.77 12.97 6.21
C LEU A 218 21.16 14.15 7.08
#